data_f55052ad95f3e37ae72cabbf04ff64fb
#
_entry.id   f55052ad95f3e37ae72cabbf04ff64fb
#
_cell.length_a   1.000
_cell.length_b   1.000
_cell.length_c   1.000
_cell.angle_alpha   90.00
_cell.angle_beta   90.00
_cell.angle_gamma   90.00
#
_symmetry.space_group_name_H-M   'P 1'
#
loop_
_entity.id
_entity.type
_entity.pdbx_description
1 polymer ?
#
loop_
_entity_poly.entity_id
_entity_poly.type
_entity_poly.pdbx_seq_one_letter_code
_entity_poly.pdbx_strand_id
1 'polypeptide(L)'
;MNKRRLRIIKYVAIAVAVMVLAWGASAIAVYAVSSGRVFDSASIGAVPRQRVAVVMGCVRTLSNGLNNLYFLRRIDAAAELYKAGKVDCLIVSGDNHVKGYDEPSDMKESLAKAGVPADRIVCDYAGFRTLDAVVRAKKVFGLDSFIVVSQPDHVRRAVFTARGFGCDAYGYAAKDVNGRYSIKTTIREQLAKIAAVLDVILRRSPKFLGPREALPDVLKESGSSS
;
A
#
# COMPACT_ATOMS: atom_id res chain seq x y z
N MET A 1 -18.08 -44.30 -16.48
CA MET A 1 -17.22 -43.39 -15.69
C MET A 1 -17.19 -43.87 -14.23
N ASN A 2 -16.04 -44.05 -13.60
CA ASN A 2 -15.91 -44.63 -12.26
C ASN A 2 -16.48 -43.68 -11.20
N LYS A 3 -17.34 -44.16 -10.26
CA LYS A 3 -17.96 -43.39 -9.18
C LYS A 3 -16.93 -42.54 -8.38
N ARG A 4 -15.69 -43.02 -8.21
CA ARG A 4 -14.61 -42.30 -7.56
C ARG A 4 -14.18 -41.06 -8.36
N ARG A 5 -14.09 -41.14 -9.70
CA ARG A 5 -13.75 -40.02 -10.59
C ARG A 5 -14.84 -38.93 -10.55
N LEU A 6 -16.10 -39.33 -10.57
CA LEU A 6 -17.26 -38.40 -10.46
C LEU A 6 -17.22 -37.61 -9.13
N ARG A 7 -16.93 -38.27 -8.01
CA ARG A 7 -16.78 -37.59 -6.71
C ARG A 7 -15.64 -36.59 -6.71
N ILE A 8 -14.48 -36.96 -7.26
CA ILE A 8 -13.33 -36.05 -7.35
C ILE A 8 -13.67 -34.84 -8.20
N ILE A 9 -14.28 -35.02 -9.38
CA ILE A 9 -14.73 -33.92 -10.25
C ILE A 9 -15.69 -32.99 -9.51
N LYS A 10 -16.67 -33.55 -8.78
CA LYS A 10 -17.63 -32.77 -7.97
C LYS A 10 -16.91 -31.92 -6.91
N TYR A 11 -15.98 -32.49 -6.14
CA TYR A 11 -15.25 -31.72 -5.12
C TYR A 11 -14.34 -30.65 -5.72
N VAL A 12 -13.69 -30.96 -6.84
CA VAL A 12 -12.90 -29.96 -7.58
C VAL A 12 -13.79 -28.83 -8.09
N ALA A 13 -14.94 -29.13 -8.66
CA ALA A 13 -15.89 -28.12 -9.13
C ALA A 13 -16.39 -27.23 -7.98
N ILE A 14 -16.72 -27.82 -6.82
CA ILE A 14 -17.12 -27.07 -5.62
C ILE A 14 -15.97 -26.17 -5.15
N ALA A 15 -14.75 -26.69 -5.05
CA ALA A 15 -13.58 -25.91 -4.63
C ALA A 15 -13.33 -24.71 -5.56
N VAL A 16 -13.42 -24.92 -6.87
CA VAL A 16 -13.30 -23.85 -7.87
C VAL A 16 -14.42 -22.82 -7.71
N ALA A 17 -15.65 -23.26 -7.53
CA ALA A 17 -16.78 -22.35 -7.33
C ALA A 17 -16.61 -21.50 -6.06
N VAL A 18 -16.20 -22.11 -4.94
CA VAL A 18 -15.90 -21.41 -3.69
C VAL A 18 -14.78 -20.38 -3.87
N MET A 19 -13.72 -20.75 -4.59
CA MET A 19 -12.60 -19.84 -4.87
C MET A 19 -13.03 -18.64 -5.72
N VAL A 20 -13.84 -18.86 -6.75
CA VAL A 20 -14.38 -17.78 -7.60
C VAL A 20 -15.30 -16.86 -6.80
N LEU A 21 -16.18 -17.41 -5.95
CA LEU A 21 -17.04 -16.62 -5.08
C LEU A 21 -16.21 -15.80 -4.06
N ALA A 22 -15.22 -16.41 -3.42
CA ALA A 22 -14.33 -15.71 -2.48
C ALA A 22 -13.56 -14.57 -3.17
N TRP A 23 -13.09 -14.81 -4.39
CA TRP A 23 -12.42 -13.80 -5.20
C TRP A 23 -13.38 -12.64 -5.53
N GLY A 24 -14.58 -12.93 -6.06
CA GLY A 24 -15.57 -11.91 -6.38
C GLY A 24 -15.98 -11.08 -5.17
N ALA A 25 -16.30 -11.76 -4.06
CA ALA A 25 -16.68 -11.10 -2.81
C ALA A 25 -15.54 -10.19 -2.26
N SER A 26 -14.29 -10.66 -2.30
CA SER A 26 -13.16 -9.85 -1.86
C SER A 26 -12.91 -8.64 -2.76
N ALA A 27 -13.07 -8.79 -4.08
CA ALA A 27 -12.94 -7.67 -5.02
C ALA A 27 -14.02 -6.61 -4.76
N ILE A 28 -15.29 -7.04 -4.57
CA ILE A 28 -16.41 -6.14 -4.25
C ILE A 28 -16.16 -5.42 -2.93
N ALA A 29 -15.75 -6.12 -1.87
CA ALA A 29 -15.49 -5.53 -0.57
C ALA A 29 -14.38 -4.47 -0.63
N VAL A 30 -13.25 -4.79 -1.29
CA VAL A 30 -12.13 -3.86 -1.46
C VAL A 30 -12.58 -2.62 -2.25
N TYR A 31 -13.31 -2.81 -3.34
CA TYR A 31 -13.79 -1.71 -4.17
C TYR A 31 -14.80 -0.83 -3.42
N ALA A 32 -15.79 -1.42 -2.77
CA ALA A 32 -16.83 -0.68 -2.04
C ALA A 32 -16.23 0.19 -0.91
N VAL A 33 -15.31 -0.35 -0.11
CA VAL A 33 -14.67 0.38 0.99
C VAL A 33 -13.73 1.48 0.48
N SER A 34 -13.06 1.27 -0.66
CA SER A 34 -12.15 2.25 -1.26
C SER A 34 -12.83 3.25 -2.20
N SER A 35 -14.09 3.07 -2.53
CA SER A 35 -14.85 3.97 -3.41
C SER A 35 -14.94 5.37 -2.81
N GLY A 36 -14.73 6.41 -3.64
CA GLY A 36 -14.71 7.81 -3.22
C GLY A 36 -13.51 8.21 -2.35
N ARG A 37 -12.54 7.29 -2.14
CA ARG A 37 -11.37 7.53 -1.27
C ARG A 37 -10.04 7.40 -2.01
N VAL A 38 -10.04 7.06 -3.28
CA VAL A 38 -8.84 6.90 -4.10
C VAL A 38 -8.84 7.99 -5.17
N PHE A 39 -7.77 8.74 -5.18
CA PHE A 39 -7.49 9.89 -6.05
C PHE A 39 -6.26 9.60 -6.89
N ASP A 40 -5.99 10.45 -7.87
CA ASP A 40 -4.85 10.42 -8.77
C ASP A 40 -4.41 11.85 -9.13
N SER A 41 -3.45 11.99 -10.05
CA SER A 41 -2.95 13.29 -10.50
C SER A 41 -4.05 14.19 -11.09
N ALA A 42 -5.02 13.62 -11.79
CA ALA A 42 -6.14 14.39 -12.37
C ALA A 42 -7.10 14.93 -11.29
N SER A 43 -7.15 14.29 -10.14
CA SER A 43 -8.03 14.61 -9.02
C SER A 43 -7.29 15.16 -7.79
N ILE A 44 -6.03 15.59 -7.93
CA ILE A 44 -5.18 16.02 -6.81
C ILE A 44 -5.80 17.16 -5.99
N GLY A 45 -6.53 18.06 -6.64
CA GLY A 45 -7.25 19.17 -5.97
C GLY A 45 -8.26 18.67 -4.94
N ALA A 46 -8.93 17.54 -5.21
CA ALA A 46 -9.95 16.93 -4.37
C ALA A 46 -9.38 16.04 -3.26
N VAL A 47 -8.07 15.76 -3.25
CA VAL A 47 -7.43 14.95 -2.21
C VAL A 47 -7.58 15.65 -0.85
N PRO A 48 -8.18 15.02 0.17
CA PRO A 48 -8.22 15.56 1.52
C PRO A 48 -6.81 15.73 2.08
N ARG A 49 -6.51 16.93 2.64
CA ARG A 49 -5.20 17.13 3.27
C ARG A 49 -5.05 16.22 4.48
N GLN A 50 -3.91 15.57 4.59
CA GLN A 50 -3.50 14.74 5.71
C GLN A 50 -2.11 15.16 6.19
N ARG A 51 -1.76 14.83 7.43
CA ARG A 51 -0.41 15.13 7.93
C ARG A 51 0.66 14.27 7.28
N VAL A 52 0.32 13.01 6.97
CA VAL A 52 1.30 12.02 6.51
C VAL A 52 0.74 11.23 5.33
N ALA A 53 1.61 10.91 4.36
CA ALA A 53 1.37 9.84 3.42
C ALA A 53 2.33 8.67 3.65
N VAL A 54 1.79 7.44 3.56
CA VAL A 54 2.54 6.18 3.61
C VAL A 54 2.77 5.72 2.18
N VAL A 55 4.02 5.77 1.75
CA VAL A 55 4.45 5.36 0.41
C VAL A 55 4.86 3.89 0.48
N MET A 56 4.14 3.03 -0.24
CA MET A 56 4.37 1.58 -0.19
C MET A 56 5.67 1.21 -0.91
N GLY A 57 6.49 0.36 -0.31
CA GLY A 57 7.77 -0.08 -0.84
C GLY A 57 7.68 -0.88 -2.14
N CYS A 58 8.70 -0.77 -2.95
CA CYS A 58 9.01 -1.67 -4.07
C CYS A 58 10.48 -1.49 -4.50
N VAL A 59 11.05 -2.56 -5.04
CA VAL A 59 12.43 -2.58 -5.51
C VAL A 59 12.67 -1.50 -6.58
N ARG A 60 13.80 -0.81 -6.47
CA ARG A 60 14.23 0.25 -7.41
C ARG A 60 14.65 -0.32 -8.76
N THR A 61 15.42 -1.41 -8.73
CA THR A 61 16.01 -2.04 -9.91
C THR A 61 15.51 -3.46 -10.05
N LEU A 62 15.08 -3.83 -11.25
CA LEU A 62 14.66 -5.20 -11.57
C LEU A 62 15.86 -6.14 -11.68
N SER A 63 15.64 -7.45 -11.63
CA SER A 63 16.69 -8.47 -11.74
C SER A 63 17.48 -8.43 -13.05
N ASN A 64 16.95 -7.81 -14.09
CA ASN A 64 17.62 -7.57 -15.37
C ASN A 64 18.41 -6.25 -15.42
N GLY A 65 18.58 -5.54 -14.30
CA GLY A 65 19.30 -4.27 -14.19
C GLY A 65 18.53 -3.03 -14.65
N LEU A 66 17.32 -3.17 -15.15
CA LEU A 66 16.49 -2.04 -15.58
C LEU A 66 15.79 -1.37 -14.40
N ASN A 67 15.56 -0.07 -14.51
CA ASN A 67 14.76 0.67 -13.54
C ASN A 67 13.34 0.13 -13.49
N ASN A 68 12.83 -0.06 -12.29
CA ASN A 68 11.47 -0.49 -12.06
C ASN A 68 10.49 0.69 -12.27
N LEU A 69 9.67 0.63 -13.31
CA LEU A 69 8.69 1.67 -13.61
C LEU A 69 7.66 1.85 -12.48
N TYR A 70 7.32 0.80 -11.75
CA TYR A 70 6.44 0.91 -10.57
C TYR A 70 7.07 1.79 -9.48
N PHE A 71 8.39 1.64 -9.27
CA PHE A 71 9.14 2.49 -8.35
C PHE A 71 9.12 3.95 -8.79
N LEU A 72 9.54 4.24 -10.02
CA LEU A 72 9.62 5.60 -10.54
C LEU A 72 8.26 6.31 -10.45
N ARG A 73 7.19 5.68 -10.93
CA ARG A 73 5.83 6.25 -10.89
C ARG A 73 5.34 6.51 -9.46
N ARG A 74 5.75 5.69 -8.51
CA ARG A 74 5.39 5.87 -7.10
C ARG A 74 6.14 7.02 -6.47
N ILE A 75 7.43 7.19 -6.79
CA ILE A 75 8.21 8.36 -6.37
C ILE A 75 7.62 9.64 -6.93
N ASP A 76 7.29 9.66 -8.25
CA ASP A 76 6.66 10.81 -8.89
C ASP A 76 5.35 11.21 -8.18
N ALA A 77 4.47 10.25 -7.93
CA ALA A 77 3.19 10.48 -7.27
C ALA A 77 3.34 10.98 -5.82
N ALA A 78 4.28 10.43 -5.06
CA ALA A 78 4.52 10.85 -3.69
C ALA A 78 5.11 12.28 -3.64
N ALA A 79 6.04 12.60 -4.53
CA ALA A 79 6.60 13.95 -4.64
C ALA A 79 5.57 14.97 -5.12
N GLU A 80 4.70 14.60 -6.06
CA GLU A 80 3.57 15.42 -6.52
C GLU A 80 2.62 15.76 -5.38
N LEU A 81 2.22 14.74 -4.61
CA LEU A 81 1.31 14.89 -3.46
C LEU A 81 1.90 15.83 -2.39
N TYR A 82 3.20 15.70 -2.09
CA TYR A 82 3.91 16.56 -1.16
C TYR A 82 3.97 18.01 -1.68
N LYS A 83 4.40 18.22 -2.94
CA LYS A 83 4.50 19.54 -3.56
C LYS A 83 3.16 20.26 -3.68
N ALA A 84 2.08 19.51 -3.83
CA ALA A 84 0.72 20.06 -3.83
C ALA A 84 0.22 20.46 -2.41
N GLY A 85 1.06 20.30 -1.36
CA GLY A 85 0.70 20.65 0.01
C GLY A 85 -0.39 19.75 0.62
N LYS A 86 -0.59 18.56 0.05
CA LYS A 86 -1.60 17.62 0.54
C LYS A 86 -1.12 16.81 1.75
N VAL A 87 0.20 16.78 1.98
CA VAL A 87 0.83 16.14 3.15
C VAL A 87 2.04 16.95 3.61
N ASP A 88 2.38 16.85 4.90
CA ASP A 88 3.51 17.52 5.53
C ASP A 88 4.74 16.62 5.62
N CYS A 89 4.54 15.28 5.59
CA CYS A 89 5.58 14.27 5.74
C CYS A 89 5.24 13.01 4.94
N LEU A 90 6.27 12.27 4.53
CA LEU A 90 6.17 10.98 3.86
C LEU A 90 6.80 9.90 4.74
N ILE A 91 6.11 8.77 4.95
CA ILE A 91 6.69 7.54 5.47
C ILE A 91 6.90 6.61 4.29
N VAL A 92 8.15 6.22 4.01
CA VAL A 92 8.48 5.20 3.01
C VAL A 92 8.58 3.86 3.70
N SER A 93 7.61 2.97 3.43
CA SER A 93 7.47 1.70 4.15
C SER A 93 7.77 0.53 3.21
N GLY A 94 8.84 -0.19 3.47
CA GLY A 94 9.33 -1.26 2.62
C GLY A 94 10.18 -2.28 3.37
N ASP A 95 10.87 -3.12 2.60
CA ASP A 95 11.65 -4.25 3.06
C ASP A 95 13.16 -3.94 3.01
N ASN A 96 13.90 -4.36 4.04
CA ASN A 96 15.36 -4.31 4.08
C ASN A 96 16.00 -5.55 4.71
N HIS A 97 15.27 -6.68 4.76
CA HIS A 97 15.73 -7.86 5.51
C HIS A 97 16.85 -8.65 4.80
N VAL A 98 17.19 -8.33 3.56
CA VAL A 98 18.26 -8.97 2.80
C VAL A 98 19.41 -7.97 2.60
N LYS A 99 20.65 -8.40 2.86
CA LYS A 99 21.85 -7.56 2.66
C LYS A 99 21.92 -7.05 1.21
N GLY A 100 22.00 -5.75 1.04
CA GLY A 100 22.00 -5.08 -0.27
C GLY A 100 20.61 -4.83 -0.86
N TYR A 101 19.55 -5.04 -0.08
CA TYR A 101 18.16 -4.75 -0.45
C TYR A 101 17.54 -3.82 0.60
N ASP A 102 17.37 -2.55 0.25
CA ASP A 102 16.88 -1.51 1.17
C ASP A 102 15.92 -0.58 0.43
N GLU A 103 14.65 -1.01 0.33
CA GLU A 103 13.62 -0.23 -0.36
C GLU A 103 13.39 1.15 0.28
N PRO A 104 13.27 1.30 1.62
CA PRO A 104 13.03 2.61 2.21
C PRO A 104 14.14 3.62 1.95
N SER A 105 15.41 3.21 2.03
CA SER A 105 16.56 4.10 1.77
C SER A 105 16.61 4.52 0.30
N ASP A 106 16.39 3.60 -0.64
CA ASP A 106 16.30 3.89 -2.08
C ASP A 106 15.17 4.89 -2.39
N MET A 107 14.01 4.72 -1.73
CA MET A 107 12.86 5.62 -1.90
C MET A 107 13.14 6.99 -1.30
N LYS A 108 13.75 7.07 -0.10
CA LYS A 108 14.13 8.32 0.55
C LYS A 108 15.09 9.11 -0.33
N GLU A 109 16.14 8.46 -0.85
CA GLU A 109 17.09 9.10 -1.76
C GLU A 109 16.40 9.65 -3.02
N SER A 110 15.51 8.86 -3.62
CA SER A 110 14.81 9.24 -4.84
C SER A 110 13.81 10.37 -4.62
N LEU A 111 13.10 10.39 -3.49
CA LEU A 111 12.19 11.47 -3.12
C LEU A 111 12.95 12.77 -2.82
N ALA A 112 14.11 12.68 -2.16
CA ALA A 112 14.95 13.84 -1.93
C ALA A 112 15.44 14.45 -3.26
N LYS A 113 15.86 13.63 -4.22
CA LYS A 113 16.19 14.07 -5.59
C LYS A 113 14.99 14.66 -6.32
N ALA A 114 13.77 14.18 -6.03
CA ALA A 114 12.53 14.74 -6.57
C ALA A 114 12.09 16.04 -5.87
N GLY A 115 12.85 16.56 -4.90
CA GLY A 115 12.63 17.85 -4.24
C GLY A 115 11.79 17.79 -2.96
N VAL A 116 11.64 16.62 -2.36
CA VAL A 116 11.07 16.49 -1.00
C VAL A 116 12.21 16.63 0.02
N PRO A 117 12.13 17.54 1.02
CA PRO A 117 13.16 17.69 2.02
C PRO A 117 13.41 16.40 2.81
N ALA A 118 14.68 16.04 3.05
CA ALA A 118 15.04 14.76 3.64
C ALA A 118 14.56 14.59 5.10
N ASP A 119 14.35 15.69 5.82
CA ASP A 119 13.76 15.76 7.16
C ASP A 119 12.24 15.52 7.16
N ARG A 120 11.60 15.56 5.99
CA ARG A 120 10.18 15.25 5.77
C ARG A 120 9.96 13.81 5.29
N ILE A 121 11.00 12.97 5.27
CA ILE A 121 10.92 11.57 4.81
C ILE A 121 11.40 10.65 5.92
N VAL A 122 10.47 9.86 6.46
CA VAL A 122 10.72 8.83 7.49
C VAL A 122 10.79 7.46 6.82
N CYS A 123 11.77 6.64 7.20
CA CYS A 123 11.91 5.27 6.71
C CYS A 123 11.27 4.28 7.68
N ASP A 124 10.38 3.43 7.18
CA ASP A 124 9.85 2.27 7.88
C ASP A 124 10.39 1.00 7.24
N TYR A 125 11.32 0.34 7.93
CA TYR A 125 12.07 -0.82 7.45
C TYR A 125 11.38 -2.17 7.70
N ALA A 126 10.14 -2.17 8.21
CA ALA A 126 9.40 -3.39 8.52
C ALA A 126 8.06 -3.48 7.78
N GLY A 127 7.94 -2.79 6.67
CA GLY A 127 6.77 -2.82 5.79
C GLY A 127 6.78 -3.94 4.76
N PHE A 128 6.94 -5.20 5.18
CA PHE A 128 7.08 -6.37 4.29
C PHE A 128 5.82 -6.65 3.46
N ARG A 129 4.64 -6.38 4.01
CA ARG A 129 3.34 -6.56 3.38
C ARG A 129 2.49 -5.31 3.61
N THR A 130 1.43 -5.19 2.83
CA THR A 130 0.44 -4.10 2.99
C THR A 130 -0.12 -4.03 4.42
N LEU A 131 -0.42 -5.19 5.03
CA LEU A 131 -0.85 -5.26 6.42
C LEU A 131 0.19 -4.64 7.36
N ASP A 132 1.46 -5.00 7.19
CA ASP A 132 2.53 -4.54 8.07
C ASP A 132 2.66 -3.00 8.00
N ALA A 133 2.76 -2.44 6.79
CA ALA A 133 2.84 -0.99 6.57
C ALA A 133 1.65 -0.23 7.20
N VAL A 134 0.44 -0.71 7.00
CA VAL A 134 -0.80 -0.08 7.50
C VAL A 134 -0.90 -0.17 9.02
N VAL A 135 -0.68 -1.35 9.61
CA VAL A 135 -0.79 -1.53 11.07
C VAL A 135 0.33 -0.80 11.79
N ARG A 136 1.53 -0.75 11.20
CA ARG A 136 2.65 0.03 11.73
C ARG A 136 2.41 1.53 11.62
N ALA A 137 1.82 2.02 10.53
CA ALA A 137 1.39 3.42 10.42
C ALA A 137 0.54 3.83 11.63
N LYS A 138 -0.42 3.00 12.03
CA LYS A 138 -1.26 3.25 13.21
C LYS A 138 -0.52 3.06 14.53
N LYS A 139 0.09 1.90 14.75
CA LYS A 139 0.58 1.47 16.07
C LYS A 139 1.97 1.98 16.39
N VAL A 140 2.84 2.09 15.39
CA VAL A 140 4.23 2.55 15.56
C VAL A 140 4.32 4.06 15.40
N PHE A 141 3.72 4.60 14.33
CA PHE A 141 3.78 6.03 14.01
C PHE A 141 2.58 6.84 14.53
N GLY A 142 1.60 6.20 15.18
CA GLY A 142 0.47 6.87 15.84
C GLY A 142 -0.52 7.54 14.88
N LEU A 143 -0.65 7.06 13.65
CA LEU A 143 -1.51 7.67 12.63
C LEU A 143 -2.92 7.07 12.67
N ASP A 144 -3.91 7.87 12.99
CA ASP A 144 -5.33 7.51 12.86
C ASP A 144 -5.88 7.87 11.48
N SER A 145 -5.25 8.82 10.78
CA SER A 145 -5.59 9.22 9.42
C SER A 145 -4.35 9.46 8.57
N PHE A 146 -4.34 8.97 7.31
CA PHE A 146 -3.21 9.13 6.38
C PHE A 146 -3.61 8.83 4.93
N ILE A 147 -2.73 9.22 3.99
CA ILE A 147 -2.86 8.87 2.58
C ILE A 147 -1.91 7.71 2.28
N VAL A 148 -2.37 6.69 1.54
CA VAL A 148 -1.52 5.62 1.00
C VAL A 148 -1.15 5.94 -0.44
N VAL A 149 0.14 5.86 -0.78
CA VAL A 149 0.62 6.08 -2.15
C VAL A 149 1.12 4.76 -2.73
N SER A 150 0.53 4.31 -3.83
CA SER A 150 0.95 3.14 -4.62
C SER A 150 0.21 3.09 -5.97
N GLN A 151 0.34 1.98 -6.73
CA GLN A 151 -0.43 1.73 -7.95
C GLN A 151 -1.92 1.49 -7.63
N PRO A 152 -2.83 1.71 -8.60
CA PRO A 152 -4.29 1.77 -8.36
C PRO A 152 -4.88 0.58 -7.58
N ASP A 153 -4.63 -0.64 -8.01
CA ASP A 153 -5.15 -1.84 -7.34
C ASP A 153 -4.56 -2.05 -5.95
N HIS A 154 -3.25 -1.78 -5.81
CA HIS A 154 -2.56 -1.86 -4.52
C HIS A 154 -3.08 -0.80 -3.54
N VAL A 155 -3.28 0.44 -4.00
CA VAL A 155 -3.84 1.54 -3.17
C VAL A 155 -5.24 1.17 -2.66
N ARG A 156 -6.13 0.68 -3.52
CA ARG A 156 -7.48 0.25 -3.10
C ARG A 156 -7.42 -0.81 -2.00
N ARG A 157 -6.56 -1.81 -2.16
CA ARG A 157 -6.35 -2.87 -1.16
C ARG A 157 -5.76 -2.32 0.13
N ALA A 158 -4.82 -1.38 0.06
CA ALA A 158 -4.23 -0.75 1.23
C ALA A 158 -5.24 0.13 1.99
N VAL A 159 -6.06 0.92 1.29
CA VAL A 159 -7.16 1.69 1.89
C VAL A 159 -8.17 0.76 2.57
N PHE A 160 -8.58 -0.34 1.91
CA PHE A 160 -9.44 -1.36 2.51
C PHE A 160 -8.84 -1.90 3.82
N THR A 161 -7.57 -2.30 3.79
CA THR A 161 -6.88 -2.83 4.96
C THR A 161 -6.81 -1.78 6.08
N ALA A 162 -6.42 -0.54 5.77
CA ALA A 162 -6.32 0.54 6.75
C ALA A 162 -7.66 0.82 7.44
N ARG A 163 -8.72 0.91 6.67
CA ARG A 163 -10.07 1.11 7.22
C ARG A 163 -10.54 -0.07 8.06
N GLY A 164 -10.24 -1.29 7.62
CA GLY A 164 -10.50 -2.51 8.41
C GLY A 164 -9.79 -2.52 9.76
N PHE A 165 -8.63 -1.87 9.87
CA PHE A 165 -7.91 -1.68 11.14
C PHE A 165 -8.24 -0.36 11.85
N GLY A 166 -9.28 0.35 11.42
CA GLY A 166 -9.81 1.53 12.09
C GLY A 166 -8.98 2.81 11.85
N CYS A 167 -8.35 2.93 10.66
CA CYS A 167 -7.74 4.18 10.22
C CYS A 167 -8.65 4.90 9.23
N ASP A 168 -8.72 6.24 9.27
CA ASP A 168 -9.36 7.02 8.23
C ASP A 168 -8.37 7.25 7.09
N ALA A 169 -8.30 6.27 6.17
CA ALA A 169 -7.32 6.25 5.11
C ALA A 169 -7.91 6.66 3.76
N TYR A 170 -7.10 7.38 3.02
CA TYR A 170 -7.29 7.75 1.62
C TYR A 170 -6.19 7.15 0.76
N GLY A 171 -6.39 7.08 -0.54
CA GLY A 171 -5.41 6.58 -1.49
C GLY A 171 -5.02 7.61 -2.52
N TYR A 172 -3.75 7.65 -2.88
CA TYR A 172 -3.27 8.41 -4.02
C TYR A 172 -2.59 7.45 -5.00
N ALA A 173 -3.22 7.26 -6.16
CA ALA A 173 -2.81 6.29 -7.14
C ALA A 173 -1.70 6.86 -8.03
N ALA A 174 -0.53 6.24 -7.98
CA ALA A 174 0.52 6.47 -8.95
C ALA A 174 0.07 5.99 -10.34
N LYS A 175 0.60 6.62 -11.39
CA LYS A 175 0.34 6.22 -12.77
C LYS A 175 0.65 4.74 -12.96
N ASP A 176 -0.29 4.01 -13.56
CA ASP A 176 -0.12 2.57 -13.77
C ASP A 176 0.94 2.25 -14.83
N VAL A 177 1.45 1.03 -14.78
CA VAL A 177 2.44 0.50 -15.73
C VAL A 177 1.73 -0.46 -16.68
N ASN A 178 1.51 0.00 -17.91
CA ASN A 178 0.88 -0.79 -18.96
C ASN A 178 1.87 -1.79 -19.57
N GLY A 179 1.39 -2.98 -19.99
CA GLY A 179 2.17 -3.96 -20.75
C GLY A 179 2.19 -5.36 -20.17
N ARG A 180 2.97 -6.27 -20.79
CA ARG A 180 3.08 -7.69 -20.39
C ARG A 180 3.58 -7.90 -18.96
N TYR A 181 4.32 -6.94 -18.40
CA TYR A 181 4.80 -6.97 -17.02
C TYR A 181 3.66 -6.81 -16.00
N SER A 182 2.52 -6.24 -16.40
CA SER A 182 1.38 -6.01 -15.52
C SER A 182 0.55 -7.29 -15.25
N ILE A 183 0.57 -8.30 -16.14
CA ILE A 183 -0.29 -9.50 -16.01
C ILE A 183 0.03 -10.27 -14.72
N LYS A 184 1.32 -10.56 -14.47
CA LYS A 184 1.74 -11.26 -13.24
C LYS A 184 1.38 -10.46 -11.98
N THR A 185 1.57 -9.15 -12.04
CA THR A 185 1.21 -8.23 -10.95
C THR A 185 -0.30 -8.19 -10.75
N THR A 186 -1.08 -8.16 -11.82
CA THR A 186 -2.56 -8.18 -11.76
C THR A 186 -3.06 -9.46 -11.08
N ILE A 187 -2.58 -10.64 -11.50
CA ILE A 187 -2.97 -11.92 -10.88
C ILE A 187 -2.60 -11.92 -9.39
N ARG A 188 -1.38 -11.49 -9.05
CA ARG A 188 -0.94 -11.37 -7.66
C ARG A 188 -1.85 -10.46 -6.85
N GLU A 189 -2.25 -9.31 -7.39
CA GLU A 189 -3.15 -8.37 -6.70
C GLU A 189 -4.55 -8.96 -6.50
N GLN A 190 -5.07 -9.76 -7.44
CA GLN A 190 -6.36 -10.43 -7.24
C GLN A 190 -6.31 -11.41 -6.05
N LEU A 191 -5.25 -12.22 -5.94
CA LEU A 191 -5.04 -13.13 -4.80
C LEU A 191 -4.80 -12.36 -3.50
N ALA A 192 -4.08 -11.24 -3.57
CA ALA A 192 -3.79 -10.38 -2.42
C ALA A 192 -5.06 -9.72 -1.83
N LYS A 193 -6.13 -9.50 -2.63
CA LYS A 193 -7.42 -9.01 -2.12
C LYS A 193 -8.06 -10.02 -1.17
N ILE A 194 -8.03 -11.32 -1.50
CA ILE A 194 -8.53 -12.40 -0.62
C ILE A 194 -7.74 -12.40 0.70
N ALA A 195 -6.40 -12.34 0.60
CA ALA A 195 -5.54 -12.30 1.78
C ALA A 195 -5.83 -11.07 2.66
N ALA A 196 -6.05 -9.90 2.07
CA ALA A 196 -6.38 -8.67 2.81
C ALA A 196 -7.72 -8.78 3.56
N VAL A 197 -8.74 -9.39 2.95
CA VAL A 197 -10.02 -9.64 3.61
C VAL A 197 -9.84 -10.58 4.81
N LEU A 198 -9.08 -11.66 4.64
CA LEU A 198 -8.76 -12.58 5.73
C LEU A 198 -7.93 -11.91 6.84
N ASP A 199 -6.96 -11.07 6.48
CA ASP A 199 -6.15 -10.33 7.46
C ASP A 199 -7.02 -9.38 8.32
N VAL A 200 -8.01 -8.73 7.72
CA VAL A 200 -8.95 -7.84 8.43
C VAL A 200 -9.92 -8.65 9.31
N ILE A 201 -10.53 -9.71 8.79
CA ILE A 201 -11.49 -10.55 9.54
C ILE A 201 -10.81 -11.21 10.74
N LEU A 202 -9.62 -11.78 10.53
CA LEU A 202 -8.85 -12.49 11.56
C LEU A 202 -8.03 -11.54 12.44
N ARG A 203 -8.10 -10.22 12.23
CA ARG A 203 -7.31 -9.22 12.98
C ARG A 203 -5.83 -9.58 13.07
N ARG A 204 -5.24 -10.03 11.95
CA ARG A 204 -3.84 -10.48 11.93
C ARG A 204 -2.89 -9.37 12.34
N SER A 205 -1.85 -9.74 13.08
CA SER A 205 -0.78 -8.83 13.48
C SER A 205 0.29 -8.72 12.39
N PRO A 206 1.03 -7.60 12.31
CA PRO A 206 2.19 -7.47 11.44
C PRO A 206 3.29 -8.44 11.89
N LYS A 207 4.20 -8.77 10.97
CA LYS A 207 5.35 -9.66 11.24
C LYS A 207 6.26 -9.09 12.34
N PHE A 208 6.50 -7.77 12.30
CA PHE A 208 7.26 -7.02 13.29
C PHE A 208 6.52 -5.73 13.63
N LEU A 209 6.18 -5.54 14.89
CA LEU A 209 5.54 -4.30 15.33
C LEU A 209 6.59 -3.25 15.73
N GLY A 210 7.51 -3.61 16.61
CA GLY A 210 8.51 -2.68 17.14
C GLY A 210 7.95 -1.67 18.15
N PRO A 211 8.80 -0.83 18.73
CA PRO A 211 8.39 0.26 19.61
C PRO A 211 7.72 1.39 18.81
N ARG A 212 7.11 2.34 19.52
CA ARG A 212 6.63 3.58 18.89
C ARG A 212 7.81 4.43 18.41
N GLU A 213 7.67 4.96 17.21
CA GLU A 213 8.63 5.88 16.61
C GLU A 213 8.02 7.28 16.53
N ALA A 214 8.83 8.29 16.86
CA ALA A 214 8.41 9.68 16.74
C ALA A 214 8.44 10.12 15.28
N LEU A 215 7.40 10.81 14.87
CA LEU A 215 7.40 11.55 13.60
C LEU A 215 8.22 12.84 13.78
N PRO A 216 8.75 13.43 12.70
CA PRO A 216 9.50 14.68 12.77
C PRO A 216 8.77 15.77 13.55
N ASP A 217 9.51 16.57 14.35
CA ASP A 217 8.96 17.62 15.23
C ASP A 217 8.13 18.66 14.49
N VAL A 218 8.41 18.86 13.23
CA VAL A 218 7.62 19.73 12.33
C VAL A 218 6.13 19.38 12.30
N LEU A 219 5.77 18.14 12.63
CA LEU A 219 4.36 17.75 12.75
C LEU A 219 3.76 18.07 14.12
N LYS A 220 4.57 18.47 15.10
CA LYS A 220 4.08 18.89 16.43
C LYS A 220 3.57 20.31 16.44
N GLU A 221 4.15 21.19 15.63
CA GLU A 221 3.83 22.65 15.61
C GLU A 221 2.52 22.97 14.91
N SER A 222 2.04 22.14 13.98
CA SER A 222 0.78 22.37 13.26
C SER A 222 -0.49 22.03 14.05
N GLY A 223 -0.38 21.50 15.27
CA GLY A 223 -1.50 21.10 16.14
C GLY A 223 -1.84 22.10 17.25
N SER A 224 -1.09 23.19 17.41
CA SER A 224 -1.27 24.15 18.52
C SER A 224 -1.96 25.46 18.13
N SER A 225 -2.51 25.57 16.91
CA SER A 225 -3.28 26.72 16.46
C SER A 225 -4.74 26.33 16.24
N SER A 226 -5.48 26.18 17.33
CA SER A 226 -6.94 26.14 17.35
C SER A 226 -7.44 26.66 18.67
#